data_ff87a24ef93e14865063f2cd0c4550e5
#
_entry.id   ff87a24ef93e14865063f2cd0c4550e5
#
_cell.length_a   1.000
_cell.length_b   1.000
_cell.length_c   1.000
_cell.angle_alpha   90.00
_cell.angle_beta   90.00
_cell.angle_gamma   90.00
#
_symmetry.space_group_name_H-M   'P 1'
#
loop_
_entity.id
_entity.type
_entity.pdbx_description
1 polymer ?
#
loop_
_entity_poly.entity_id
_entity_poly.type
_entity_poly.pdbx_seq_one_letter_code
_entity_poly.pdbx_strand_id
1 'polypeptide(L)'
;MRKALTVVVFGVCLVTATGGAQQPAGGVTELTPLDYIEIQQLAIRYAYGLDSTADNGYMYADVFTSDGEFVGRQVPLTQGREALARVARSVRKGNPMYVRHFIANHEIHPSPEGATGKVYLMVVDVEEGQPSSIYIGGRYEDVYVKTPQGWRIKRRDARNMGTPRNPGL
;
A
#
# COMPACT_ATOMS: atom_id res chain seq x y z
N MET A 1 -0.60 -81.50 14.44
CA MET A 1 0.45 -80.64 13.94
C MET A 1 -0.20 -79.53 13.13
N ARG A 2 -0.34 -78.31 13.69
CA ARG A 2 -0.94 -77.17 13.03
C ARG A 2 0.21 -76.28 12.60
N LYS A 3 0.35 -76.04 11.28
CA LYS A 3 1.33 -75.11 10.67
C LYS A 3 0.77 -73.72 10.75
N ALA A 4 1.46 -72.79 11.43
CA ALA A 4 1.18 -71.37 11.45
C ALA A 4 1.73 -70.74 10.18
N LEU A 5 0.88 -70.00 9.49
CA LEU A 5 1.23 -69.21 8.29
C LEU A 5 1.51 -67.77 8.77
N THR A 6 2.78 -67.36 8.65
CA THR A 6 3.19 -66.00 8.98
C THR A 6 3.02 -65.13 7.73
N VAL A 7 2.09 -64.16 7.79
CA VAL A 7 1.92 -63.13 6.73
C VAL A 7 2.81 -61.97 7.08
N VAL A 8 3.80 -61.66 6.22
CA VAL A 8 4.63 -60.46 6.30
C VAL A 8 3.97 -59.39 5.45
N VAL A 9 3.48 -58.35 6.07
CA VAL A 9 2.93 -57.16 5.39
C VAL A 9 4.07 -56.18 5.17
N PHE A 10 4.44 -55.98 3.93
CA PHE A 10 5.34 -54.88 3.53
C PHE A 10 4.56 -53.60 3.45
N GLY A 11 4.77 -52.69 4.41
CA GLY A 11 4.28 -51.32 4.36
C GLY A 11 5.11 -50.48 3.36
N VAL A 12 4.47 -50.08 2.25
CA VAL A 12 5.05 -49.11 1.33
C VAL A 12 4.81 -47.70 1.90
N CYS A 13 5.86 -47.09 2.47
CA CYS A 13 5.82 -45.65 2.80
C CYS A 13 5.87 -44.83 1.50
N LEU A 14 4.71 -44.28 1.10
CA LEU A 14 4.68 -43.23 0.09
C LEU A 14 5.17 -41.91 0.74
N VAL A 15 6.41 -41.53 0.47
CA VAL A 15 6.92 -40.21 0.77
C VAL A 15 6.40 -39.28 -0.32
N THR A 16 5.31 -38.54 -0.03
CA THR A 16 4.89 -37.44 -0.88
C THR A 16 5.83 -36.27 -0.62
N ALA A 17 6.81 -36.07 -1.50
CA ALA A 17 7.59 -34.84 -1.55
C ALA A 17 6.64 -33.71 -1.97
N THR A 18 6.16 -32.92 -1.02
CA THR A 18 5.56 -31.62 -1.32
C THR A 18 6.70 -30.70 -1.77
N GLY A 19 6.94 -30.70 -3.06
CA GLY A 19 7.79 -29.70 -3.69
C GLY A 19 7.16 -28.33 -3.50
N GLY A 20 7.61 -27.57 -2.51
CA GLY A 20 7.33 -26.16 -2.43
C GLY A 20 7.89 -25.51 -3.71
N ALA A 21 7.00 -25.05 -4.57
CA ALA A 21 7.41 -24.26 -5.74
C ALA A 21 8.13 -23.03 -5.20
N GLN A 22 9.44 -23.05 -5.24
CA GLN A 22 10.29 -21.91 -4.96
C GLN A 22 10.04 -20.92 -6.09
N GLN A 23 9.39 -19.81 -5.78
CA GLN A 23 9.16 -18.74 -6.73
C GLN A 23 10.54 -18.32 -7.28
N PRO A 24 10.75 -18.29 -8.61
CA PRO A 24 12.04 -17.91 -9.15
C PRO A 24 12.36 -16.49 -8.66
N ALA A 25 13.64 -16.27 -8.30
CA ALA A 25 14.22 -14.97 -7.96
C ALA A 25 14.40 -14.09 -9.21
N GLY A 26 13.38 -14.06 -10.07
CA GLY A 26 13.24 -13.16 -11.20
C GLY A 26 12.29 -12.05 -10.81
N GLY A 27 12.71 -10.79 -10.95
CA GLY A 27 11.86 -9.64 -10.70
C GLY A 27 10.55 -9.74 -11.49
N VAL A 28 9.50 -9.06 -11.04
CA VAL A 28 8.20 -9.03 -11.73
C VAL A 28 8.43 -8.38 -13.09
N THR A 29 8.28 -9.15 -14.16
CA THR A 29 8.47 -8.67 -15.53
C THR A 29 7.16 -8.23 -16.16
N GLU A 30 6.03 -8.65 -15.59
CA GLU A 30 4.70 -8.33 -16.08
C GLU A 30 3.71 -8.26 -14.91
N LEU A 31 2.76 -7.32 -15.00
CA LEU A 31 1.64 -7.17 -14.07
C LEU A 31 0.36 -7.65 -14.73
N THR A 32 -0.43 -8.43 -14.00
CA THR A 32 -1.77 -8.84 -14.45
C THR A 32 -2.77 -7.68 -14.29
N PRO A 33 -3.91 -7.70 -14.99
CA PRO A 33 -4.98 -6.71 -14.79
C PRO A 33 -5.42 -6.60 -13.31
N LEU A 34 -5.43 -7.72 -12.58
CA LEU A 34 -5.76 -7.72 -11.16
C LEU A 34 -4.72 -6.98 -10.32
N ASP A 35 -3.44 -7.11 -10.64
CA ASP A 35 -2.37 -6.37 -9.95
C ASP A 35 -2.57 -4.85 -10.09
N TYR A 36 -2.92 -4.36 -11.29
CA TYR A 36 -3.24 -2.95 -11.50
C TYR A 36 -4.42 -2.49 -10.63
N ILE A 37 -5.49 -3.29 -10.58
CA ILE A 37 -6.67 -2.97 -9.75
C ILE A 37 -6.29 -2.95 -8.27
N GLU A 38 -5.57 -3.95 -7.78
CA GLU A 38 -5.16 -4.04 -6.38
C GLU A 38 -4.25 -2.87 -5.97
N ILE A 39 -3.31 -2.47 -6.83
CA ILE A 39 -2.43 -1.32 -6.58
C ILE A 39 -3.25 -0.03 -6.55
N GLN A 40 -4.19 0.17 -7.47
CA GLN A 40 -5.07 1.34 -7.47
C GLN A 40 -5.96 1.40 -6.21
N GLN A 41 -6.42 0.24 -5.70
CA GLN A 41 -7.18 0.18 -4.44
C GLN A 41 -6.37 0.64 -3.23
N LEU A 42 -5.03 0.52 -3.24
CA LEU A 42 -4.19 1.08 -2.18
C LEU A 42 -4.33 2.61 -2.08
N ALA A 43 -4.38 3.30 -3.23
CA ALA A 43 -4.57 4.76 -3.25
C ALA A 43 -5.94 5.17 -2.70
N ILE A 44 -6.99 4.42 -3.01
CA ILE A 44 -8.34 4.65 -2.48
C ILE A 44 -8.35 4.46 -0.96
N ARG A 45 -7.82 3.34 -0.46
CA ARG A 45 -7.74 3.04 0.97
C ARG A 45 -6.86 4.05 1.72
N TYR A 46 -5.77 4.50 1.11
CA TYR A 46 -4.91 5.56 1.63
C TYR A 46 -5.71 6.85 1.85
N ALA A 47 -6.43 7.32 0.83
CA ALA A 47 -7.23 8.53 0.90
C ALA A 47 -8.30 8.43 2.00
N TYR A 48 -9.13 7.39 1.96
CA TYR A 48 -10.18 7.19 2.98
C TYR A 48 -9.60 7.02 4.39
N GLY A 49 -8.48 6.30 4.54
CA GLY A 49 -7.83 6.11 5.83
C GLY A 49 -7.31 7.42 6.43
N LEU A 50 -6.78 8.29 5.58
CA LEU A 50 -6.27 9.61 6.01
C LEU A 50 -7.42 10.58 6.32
N ASP A 51 -8.45 10.64 5.45
CA ASP A 51 -9.58 11.55 5.57
C ASP A 51 -10.50 11.21 6.75
N SER A 52 -10.65 9.93 7.09
CA SER A 52 -11.52 9.46 8.16
C SER A 52 -10.79 9.17 9.47
N THR A 53 -9.50 8.96 9.44
CA THR A 53 -8.70 8.37 10.53
C THR A 53 -9.27 7.04 11.06
N ALA A 54 -9.96 6.32 10.19
CA ALA A 54 -10.60 5.06 10.52
C ALA A 54 -9.61 4.08 11.17
N ASP A 55 -10.13 3.25 12.08
CA ASP A 55 -9.35 2.29 12.84
C ASP A 55 -8.13 2.95 13.52
N ASN A 56 -8.37 4.11 14.16
CA ASN A 56 -7.32 4.86 14.86
C ASN A 56 -6.07 5.13 14.00
N GLY A 57 -6.27 5.35 12.69
CA GLY A 57 -5.22 5.60 11.70
C GLY A 57 -4.60 4.35 11.10
N TYR A 58 -4.99 3.15 11.55
CA TYR A 58 -4.41 1.93 11.00
C TYR A 58 -4.95 1.61 9.60
N MET A 59 -6.16 2.03 9.23
CA MET A 59 -6.62 1.91 7.85
C MET A 59 -5.66 2.57 6.85
N TYR A 60 -5.09 3.73 7.20
CA TYR A 60 -4.05 4.40 6.43
C TYR A 60 -2.72 3.62 6.49
N ALA A 61 -2.28 3.23 7.70
CA ALA A 61 -1.00 2.58 7.88
C ALA A 61 -0.92 1.21 7.18
N ASP A 62 -2.03 0.48 7.12
CA ASP A 62 -2.10 -0.87 6.57
C ASP A 62 -2.11 -0.95 5.04
N VAL A 63 -2.11 0.20 4.35
CA VAL A 63 -1.80 0.22 2.91
C VAL A 63 -0.30 0.09 2.62
N PHE A 64 0.54 0.33 3.64
CA PHE A 64 1.97 0.16 3.58
C PHE A 64 2.41 -1.23 4.04
N THR A 65 3.65 -1.60 3.75
CA THR A 65 4.31 -2.74 4.43
C THR A 65 4.54 -2.40 5.90
N SER A 66 4.80 -3.42 6.74
CA SER A 66 5.05 -3.22 8.17
C SER A 66 6.22 -2.27 8.45
N ASP A 67 7.19 -2.21 7.54
CA ASP A 67 8.37 -1.35 7.54
C ASP A 67 8.28 -0.24 6.47
N GLY A 68 7.08 0.01 5.94
CA GLY A 68 6.85 0.96 4.86
C GLY A 68 7.23 2.39 5.21
N GLU A 69 7.55 3.16 4.19
CA GLU A 69 8.10 4.51 4.31
C GLU A 69 7.20 5.56 3.65
N PHE A 70 7.03 6.68 4.34
CA PHE A 70 6.50 7.91 3.77
C PHE A 70 7.55 9.02 3.85
N VAL A 71 7.89 9.61 2.71
CA VAL A 71 8.89 10.68 2.59
C VAL A 71 8.19 11.96 2.15
N GLY A 72 8.01 12.87 3.06
CA GLY A 72 7.43 14.18 2.76
C GLY A 72 8.48 15.26 2.47
N ARG A 73 8.02 16.40 1.94
CA ARG A 73 8.90 17.52 1.60
C ARG A 73 9.43 18.24 2.83
N GLN A 74 8.60 18.40 3.85
CA GLN A 74 8.91 19.19 5.06
C GLN A 74 8.69 18.37 6.34
N VAL A 75 8.52 17.07 6.20
CA VAL A 75 8.36 16.15 7.33
C VAL A 75 9.50 15.15 7.32
N PRO A 76 9.99 14.74 8.50
CA PRO A 76 10.96 13.66 8.58
C PRO A 76 10.45 12.39 7.94
N LEU A 77 11.38 11.53 7.50
CA LEU A 77 11.03 10.18 7.09
C LEU A 77 10.16 9.51 8.17
N THR A 78 8.98 9.08 7.76
CA THR A 78 8.08 8.30 8.61
C THR A 78 8.14 6.85 8.18
N GLN A 79 8.53 5.97 9.08
CA GLN A 79 8.71 4.54 8.78
C GLN A 79 8.01 3.66 9.80
N GLY A 80 7.39 2.63 9.29
CA GLY A 80 6.73 1.59 10.07
C GLY A 80 5.29 1.90 10.45
N ARG A 81 4.53 0.81 10.66
CA ARG A 81 3.08 0.82 10.84
C ARG A 81 2.60 1.81 11.92
N GLU A 82 3.25 1.79 13.10
CA GLU A 82 2.82 2.65 14.21
C GLU A 82 3.13 4.14 13.95
N ALA A 83 4.27 4.44 13.33
CA ALA A 83 4.61 5.81 12.98
C ALA A 83 3.65 6.37 11.91
N LEU A 84 3.30 5.56 10.91
CA LEU A 84 2.33 5.92 9.88
C LEU A 84 0.93 6.14 10.48
N ALA A 85 0.46 5.26 11.38
CA ALA A 85 -0.82 5.44 12.05
C ALA A 85 -0.85 6.75 12.88
N ARG A 86 0.25 7.11 13.54
CA ARG A 86 0.36 8.42 14.25
C ARG A 86 0.22 9.60 13.30
N VAL A 87 0.78 9.52 12.07
CA VAL A 87 0.61 10.59 11.07
C VAL A 87 -0.88 10.79 10.78
N ALA A 88 -1.61 9.72 10.46
CA ALA A 88 -3.04 9.81 10.16
C ALA A 88 -3.82 10.44 11.33
N ARG A 89 -3.49 10.07 12.57
CA ARG A 89 -4.11 10.67 13.76
C ARG A 89 -3.77 12.15 13.94
N SER A 90 -2.55 12.56 13.58
CA SER A 90 -2.09 13.94 13.76
C SER A 90 -2.69 14.91 12.76
N VAL A 91 -2.94 14.47 11.54
CA VAL A 91 -3.57 15.29 10.49
C VAL A 91 -4.91 15.87 10.96
N ARG A 92 -5.65 15.15 11.78
CA ARG A 92 -6.96 15.59 12.29
C ARG A 92 -6.93 16.35 13.61
N LYS A 93 -5.90 16.15 14.46
CA LYS A 93 -5.87 16.72 15.82
C LYS A 93 -5.66 18.23 15.88
N GLY A 94 -5.13 18.83 14.83
CA GLY A 94 -4.74 20.26 14.84
C GLY A 94 -5.43 21.09 13.74
N ASN A 95 -6.23 20.48 12.89
CA ASN A 95 -6.82 21.18 11.76
C ASN A 95 -8.29 20.76 11.62
N PRO A 96 -9.25 21.64 11.89
CA PRO A 96 -10.66 21.38 11.63
C PRO A 96 -11.01 21.32 10.15
N MET A 97 -10.00 21.40 9.25
CA MET A 97 -10.21 21.37 7.81
C MET A 97 -10.82 20.04 7.39
N TYR A 98 -11.95 20.13 6.76
CA TYR A 98 -12.62 19.02 6.09
C TYR A 98 -11.96 18.77 4.75
N VAL A 99 -10.80 18.11 4.76
CA VAL A 99 -10.07 17.82 3.52
C VAL A 99 -10.50 16.49 2.91
N ARG A 100 -10.38 16.42 1.57
CA ARG A 100 -10.53 15.18 0.80
C ARG A 100 -9.33 15.00 -0.11
N HIS A 101 -8.75 13.81 -0.05
CA HIS A 101 -7.66 13.42 -0.91
C HIS A 101 -8.21 12.79 -2.20
N PHE A 102 -7.93 13.43 -3.33
CA PHE A 102 -8.19 12.88 -4.67
C PHE A 102 -6.88 12.36 -5.24
N ILE A 103 -6.80 11.07 -5.44
CA ILE A 103 -5.61 10.40 -5.99
C ILE A 103 -6.02 9.76 -7.32
N ALA A 104 -5.39 10.20 -8.40
CA ALA A 104 -5.80 9.85 -9.75
C ALA A 104 -4.59 9.74 -10.70
N ASN A 105 -4.86 9.39 -11.97
CA ASN A 105 -3.86 9.36 -13.03
C ASN A 105 -2.69 8.43 -12.68
N HIS A 106 -3.03 7.19 -12.35
CA HIS A 106 -2.04 6.17 -12.00
C HIS A 106 -1.24 5.74 -13.23
N GLU A 107 0.08 5.91 -13.16
CA GLU A 107 1.06 5.34 -14.06
C GLU A 107 1.79 4.24 -13.28
N ILE A 108 1.64 2.97 -13.67
CA ILE A 108 2.16 1.81 -12.93
C ILE A 108 2.98 0.95 -13.87
N HIS A 109 4.18 0.58 -13.45
CA HIS A 109 5.10 -0.25 -14.22
C HIS A 109 5.63 -1.41 -13.37
N PRO A 110 5.86 -2.59 -13.96
CA PRO A 110 6.55 -3.67 -13.28
C PRO A 110 7.98 -3.25 -12.90
N SER A 111 8.49 -3.77 -11.80
CA SER A 111 9.87 -3.57 -11.35
C SER A 111 10.43 -4.83 -10.69
N PRO A 112 11.75 -4.94 -10.50
CA PRO A 112 12.35 -6.10 -9.84
C PRO A 112 11.79 -6.40 -8.45
N GLU A 113 11.33 -5.38 -7.72
CA GLU A 113 10.77 -5.52 -6.38
C GLU A 113 9.26 -5.77 -6.38
N GLY A 114 8.58 -5.60 -7.51
CA GLY A 114 7.15 -5.72 -7.67
C GLY A 114 6.62 -4.72 -8.70
N ALA A 115 6.36 -3.47 -8.29
CA ALA A 115 5.95 -2.40 -9.19
C ALA A 115 6.42 -1.03 -8.69
N THR A 116 6.54 -0.09 -9.61
CA THR A 116 6.67 1.34 -9.32
C THR A 116 5.50 2.10 -9.90
N GLY A 117 5.20 3.28 -9.37
CA GLY A 117 4.15 4.10 -9.93
C GLY A 117 4.29 5.58 -9.62
N LYS A 118 3.54 6.36 -10.39
CA LYS A 118 3.31 7.77 -10.15
C LYS A 118 1.82 8.02 -10.13
N VAL A 119 1.38 8.87 -9.22
CA VAL A 119 -0.02 9.26 -9.11
C VAL A 119 -0.13 10.74 -8.83
N TYR A 120 -1.11 11.40 -9.39
CA TYR A 120 -1.41 12.78 -9.01
C TYR A 120 -2.24 12.80 -7.73
N LEU A 121 -1.93 13.79 -6.90
CA LEU A 121 -2.66 14.10 -5.70
C LEU A 121 -3.23 15.50 -5.79
N MET A 122 -4.48 15.64 -5.36
CA MET A 122 -5.11 16.89 -5.03
C MET A 122 -5.81 16.75 -3.68
N VAL A 123 -5.49 17.64 -2.75
CA VAL A 123 -6.20 17.75 -1.47
C VAL A 123 -7.10 18.97 -1.54
N VAL A 124 -8.38 18.75 -1.38
CA VAL A 124 -9.41 19.80 -1.47
C VAL A 124 -9.97 20.04 -0.09
N ASP A 125 -10.05 21.32 0.27
CA ASP A 125 -10.82 21.78 1.42
C ASP A 125 -12.30 21.79 1.04
N VAL A 126 -13.13 21.15 1.87
CA VAL A 126 -14.56 20.96 1.63
C VAL A 126 -15.40 21.38 2.83
N GLU A 127 -14.95 22.36 3.59
CA GLU A 127 -15.67 22.86 4.77
C GLU A 127 -17.09 23.28 4.41
N GLU A 128 -18.06 22.87 5.25
CA GLU A 128 -19.47 23.17 5.02
C GLU A 128 -19.73 24.69 5.07
N GLY A 129 -20.47 25.19 4.10
CA GLY A 129 -20.80 26.62 4.00
C GLY A 129 -19.69 27.49 3.41
N GLN A 130 -18.56 26.91 3.02
CA GLN A 130 -17.46 27.62 2.35
C GLN A 130 -17.26 27.11 0.93
N PRO A 131 -16.76 27.95 0.01
CA PRO A 131 -16.33 27.47 -1.30
C PRO A 131 -15.17 26.48 -1.17
N SER A 132 -15.26 25.34 -1.83
CA SER A 132 -14.15 24.37 -1.85
C SER A 132 -12.93 24.97 -2.55
N SER A 133 -11.75 24.68 -2.01
CA SER A 133 -10.47 25.15 -2.56
C SER A 133 -9.42 24.06 -2.60
N ILE A 134 -8.47 24.16 -3.53
CA ILE A 134 -7.33 23.22 -3.56
C ILE A 134 -6.33 23.66 -2.50
N TYR A 135 -6.13 22.79 -1.52
CA TYR A 135 -5.18 23.01 -0.42
C TYR A 135 -3.75 22.59 -0.78
N ILE A 136 -3.62 21.38 -1.35
CA ILE A 136 -2.33 20.84 -1.82
C ILE A 136 -2.55 20.19 -3.17
N GLY A 137 -1.58 20.31 -4.06
CA GLY A 137 -1.51 19.56 -5.31
C GLY A 137 -0.11 19.01 -5.53
N GLY A 138 -0.01 17.93 -6.28
CA GLY A 138 1.30 17.36 -6.58
C GLY A 138 1.26 15.93 -7.07
N ARG A 139 2.35 15.23 -6.82
CA ARG A 139 2.56 13.86 -7.29
C ARG A 139 3.22 13.03 -6.21
N TYR A 140 2.75 11.80 -6.06
CA TYR A 140 3.49 10.74 -5.36
C TYR A 140 4.30 9.92 -6.35
N GLU A 141 5.44 9.43 -5.89
CA GLU A 141 6.23 8.39 -6.53
C GLU A 141 6.31 7.21 -5.57
N ASP A 142 5.82 6.05 -6.03
CA ASP A 142 5.59 4.89 -5.18
C ASP A 142 6.42 3.69 -5.62
N VAL A 143 6.85 2.91 -4.63
CA VAL A 143 7.34 1.53 -4.78
C VAL A 143 6.32 0.61 -4.14
N TYR A 144 5.84 -0.37 -4.90
CA TYR A 144 4.87 -1.37 -4.47
C TYR A 144 5.50 -2.74 -4.42
N VAL A 145 5.13 -3.54 -3.43
CA VAL A 145 5.54 -4.93 -3.29
C VAL A 145 4.32 -5.82 -3.07
N LYS A 146 4.37 -7.04 -3.61
CA LYS A 146 3.32 -8.03 -3.38
C LYS A 146 3.67 -8.88 -2.17
N THR A 147 2.82 -8.83 -1.15
CA THR A 147 2.95 -9.59 0.09
C THR A 147 1.95 -10.76 0.09
N PRO A 148 2.03 -11.70 1.05
CA PRO A 148 1.00 -12.74 1.20
C PRO A 148 -0.41 -12.18 1.46
N GLN A 149 -0.51 -10.92 1.93
CA GLN A 149 -1.78 -10.23 2.18
C GLN A 149 -2.19 -9.29 1.03
N GLY A 150 -1.60 -9.44 -0.17
CA GLY A 150 -1.81 -8.59 -1.35
C GLY A 150 -0.80 -7.47 -1.50
N TRP A 151 -1.03 -6.58 -2.44
CA TRP A 151 -0.13 -5.47 -2.70
C TRP A 151 -0.05 -4.48 -1.53
N ARG A 152 1.13 -3.89 -1.33
CA ARG A 152 1.40 -2.85 -0.32
C ARG A 152 2.35 -1.81 -0.88
N ILE A 153 2.25 -0.59 -0.34
CA ILE A 153 3.22 0.47 -0.58
C ILE A 153 4.45 0.20 0.29
N LYS A 154 5.60 -0.04 -0.32
CA LYS A 154 6.87 -0.15 0.38
C LYS A 154 7.43 1.24 0.69
N ARG A 155 7.34 2.17 -0.27
CA ARG A 155 7.78 3.54 -0.13
C ARG A 155 6.88 4.47 -0.94
N ARG A 156 6.47 5.56 -0.34
CA ARG A 156 5.81 6.70 -0.99
C ARG A 156 6.65 7.95 -0.83
N ASP A 157 7.05 8.53 -1.94
CA ASP A 157 7.75 9.81 -1.98
C ASP A 157 6.74 10.92 -2.35
N ALA A 158 6.54 11.83 -1.40
CA ALA A 158 5.62 12.96 -1.49
C ALA A 158 6.34 14.31 -1.61
N ARG A 159 7.64 14.32 -1.93
CA ARG A 159 8.41 15.58 -2.00
C ARG A 159 8.00 16.48 -3.15
N ASN A 160 7.34 15.93 -4.19
CA ASN A 160 6.80 16.68 -5.33
C ASN A 160 5.41 17.25 -5.07
N MET A 161 5.11 17.60 -3.83
CA MET A 161 3.86 18.23 -3.41
C MET A 161 4.10 19.68 -3.01
N GLY A 162 3.09 20.50 -3.19
CA GLY A 162 3.12 21.91 -2.78
C GLY A 162 1.73 22.52 -2.77
N THR A 163 1.62 23.68 -2.13
CA THR A 163 0.45 24.53 -2.28
C THR A 163 0.41 25.10 -3.69
N PRO A 164 -0.77 25.24 -4.31
CA PRO A 164 -0.90 25.98 -5.55
C PRO A 164 -0.24 27.37 -5.39
N ARG A 165 0.69 27.71 -6.25
CA ARG A 165 1.10 29.11 -6.36
C ARG A 165 -0.13 29.85 -6.87
N ASN A 166 -0.59 30.86 -6.16
CA ASN A 166 -1.52 31.80 -6.72
C ASN A 166 -0.78 32.46 -7.90
N PRO A 167 -1.09 32.15 -9.18
CA PRO A 167 -0.60 32.96 -10.28
C PRO A 167 -1.34 34.27 -10.10
N GLY A 168 -0.68 35.26 -9.55
CA GLY A 168 -1.29 36.57 -9.35
C GLY A 168 -2.21 36.88 -10.52
N LEU A 169 -3.48 36.98 -10.25
CA LEU A 169 -4.47 37.53 -11.17
C LEU A 169 -4.19 38.99 -11.32
#